data_764349b75b4835cc5203e2ef434d14c5
#
_entry.id   764349b75b4835cc5203e2ef434d14c5
#
_cell.length_a   1.000
_cell.length_b   1.000
_cell.length_c   1.000
_cell.angle_alpha   90.00
_cell.angle_beta   90.00
_cell.angle_gamma   90.00
#
_symmetry.space_group_name_H-M   'P 1'
#
loop_
_entity.id
_entity.type
_entity.pdbx_description
1 polymer ?
#
loop_
_entity_poly.entity_id
_entity_poly.type
_entity_poly.pdbx_seq_one_letter_code
_entity_poly.pdbx_strand_id
1 'polypeptide(L)'
;MTSFRFAFTPKWMAFHALTWVILVPAFIGLGQWQRDLWRDRADSQGIVLRELAAKPVAVDSVDPAGHGVAQSQQFTMVEATGRYDTAHQFMVPDRSLNENPGWYVVTPLVMSDGIAVLVEQGWVSEQTSGGPTAHPPFPPVPSGTVTVVGSLQPDETQSTTRITDDTSSLPTDEIALISRTDAVHRVPYPLLDGSIQLKASTPANTAAAAAQMIPNPSYDNTMYIAYMIQWWAFAIIMPITWLKLIFREKGELEIAELEALASGVDDDEDEEDDELVGEDEAEADDESPASRGPEPEPSLVPAQAVQQGGEALGGEQVERLPGAVGR
;
A
#
# COMPACT_ATOMS: atom_id res chain seq x y z
N MET A 1 -49.41 15.81 -18.80
CA MET A 1 -48.64 15.54 -17.54
C MET A 1 -48.08 14.15 -17.63
N THR A 2 -46.84 14.01 -18.11
CA THR A 2 -46.14 12.73 -18.20
C THR A 2 -45.95 12.16 -16.78
N SER A 3 -46.57 11.04 -16.55
CA SER A 3 -46.46 10.29 -15.29
C SER A 3 -45.10 9.66 -15.18
N PHE A 4 -44.48 9.58 -13.97
CA PHE A 4 -43.23 8.82 -13.70
C PHE A 4 -43.33 7.30 -13.97
N ARG A 5 -44.28 6.88 -14.82
CA ARG A 5 -44.48 5.45 -15.15
C ARG A 5 -43.27 4.82 -15.81
N PHE A 6 -42.45 5.61 -16.54
CA PHE A 6 -41.21 5.14 -17.15
C PHE A 6 -40.20 4.61 -16.11
N ALA A 7 -40.17 5.23 -14.90
CA ALA A 7 -39.29 4.83 -13.81
C ALA A 7 -39.56 3.41 -13.29
N PHE A 8 -40.73 2.82 -13.58
CA PHE A 8 -41.08 1.45 -13.23
C PHE A 8 -40.86 0.44 -14.37
N THR A 9 -40.27 0.84 -15.48
CA THR A 9 -39.87 -0.11 -16.51
C THR A 9 -38.70 -0.99 -16.04
N PRO A 10 -38.57 -2.23 -16.56
CA PRO A 10 -37.50 -3.15 -16.11
C PRO A 10 -36.08 -2.55 -16.15
N LYS A 11 -35.79 -1.74 -17.16
CA LYS A 11 -34.52 -1.02 -17.31
C LYS A 11 -34.28 -0.05 -16.14
N TRP A 12 -35.27 0.76 -15.81
CA TRP A 12 -35.17 1.74 -14.71
C TRP A 12 -35.21 1.06 -13.35
N MET A 13 -35.98 0.00 -13.18
CA MET A 13 -35.99 -0.80 -11.95
C MET A 13 -34.61 -1.42 -11.68
N ALA A 14 -33.93 -1.95 -12.70
CA ALA A 14 -32.57 -2.45 -12.58
C ALA A 14 -31.59 -1.32 -12.19
N PHE A 15 -31.74 -0.13 -12.78
CA PHE A 15 -30.93 1.04 -12.43
C PHE A 15 -31.15 1.51 -10.98
N HIS A 16 -32.42 1.51 -10.50
CA HIS A 16 -32.72 1.81 -9.10
C HIS A 16 -32.10 0.79 -8.16
N ALA A 17 -32.23 -0.51 -8.47
CA ALA A 17 -31.65 -1.56 -7.67
C ALA A 17 -30.13 -1.45 -7.63
N LEU A 18 -29.48 -1.21 -8.77
CA LEU A 18 -28.03 -0.97 -8.83
C LEU A 18 -27.62 0.21 -7.94
N THR A 19 -28.28 1.35 -8.06
CA THR A 19 -27.92 2.57 -7.33
C THR A 19 -28.14 2.44 -5.84
N TRP A 20 -29.37 2.04 -5.43
CA TRP A 20 -29.79 2.13 -4.02
C TRP A 20 -29.51 0.87 -3.21
N VAL A 21 -29.48 -0.31 -3.85
CA VAL A 21 -29.24 -1.57 -3.15
C VAL A 21 -27.78 -1.99 -3.20
N ILE A 22 -27.04 -1.62 -4.26
CA ILE A 22 -25.67 -2.04 -4.45
C ILE A 22 -24.69 -0.89 -4.23
N LEU A 23 -24.73 0.16 -5.06
CA LEU A 23 -23.65 1.17 -5.09
C LEU A 23 -23.63 2.05 -3.85
N VAL A 24 -24.78 2.61 -3.44
CA VAL A 24 -24.82 3.49 -2.27
C VAL A 24 -24.42 2.75 -0.99
N PRO A 25 -24.97 1.57 -0.66
CA PRO A 25 -24.53 0.81 0.50
C PRO A 25 -23.05 0.37 0.41
N ALA A 26 -22.57 0.00 -0.79
CA ALA A 26 -21.17 -0.36 -0.99
C ALA A 26 -20.23 0.82 -0.69
N PHE A 27 -20.52 2.02 -1.17
CA PHE A 27 -19.70 3.20 -0.90
C PHE A 27 -19.74 3.61 0.58
N ILE A 28 -20.88 3.51 1.24
CA ILE A 28 -20.98 3.72 2.68
C ILE A 28 -20.14 2.69 3.42
N GLY A 29 -20.25 1.41 3.07
CA GLY A 29 -19.48 0.31 3.68
C GLY A 29 -17.96 0.47 3.50
N LEU A 30 -17.52 0.84 2.30
CA LEU A 30 -16.10 1.10 2.01
C LEU A 30 -15.58 2.31 2.80
N GLY A 31 -16.38 3.37 2.93
CA GLY A 31 -16.02 4.52 3.77
C GLY A 31 -15.90 4.17 5.25
N GLN A 32 -16.82 3.33 5.77
CA GLN A 32 -16.74 2.82 7.14
C GLN A 32 -15.50 1.95 7.36
N TRP A 33 -15.22 1.03 6.44
CA TRP A 33 -14.03 0.17 6.49
C TRP A 33 -12.74 0.99 6.51
N GLN A 34 -12.61 2.01 5.65
CA GLN A 34 -11.45 2.91 5.66
C GLN A 34 -11.33 3.69 6.98
N ARG A 35 -12.45 4.12 7.55
CA ARG A 35 -12.46 4.77 8.87
C ARG A 35 -11.95 3.85 9.98
N ASP A 36 -12.37 2.59 9.95
CA ASP A 36 -11.96 1.63 10.97
C ASP A 36 -10.47 1.30 10.84
N LEU A 37 -9.95 1.12 9.62
CA LEU A 37 -8.51 1.00 9.36
C LEU A 37 -7.71 2.22 9.85
N TRP A 38 -8.23 3.42 9.63
CA TRP A 38 -7.60 4.64 10.14
C TRP A 38 -7.57 4.68 11.67
N ARG A 39 -8.66 4.29 12.33
CA ARG A 39 -8.74 4.26 13.80
C ARG A 39 -7.77 3.27 14.40
N ASP A 40 -7.74 2.04 13.90
CA ASP A 40 -6.85 0.99 14.40
C ASP A 40 -5.37 1.43 14.33
N ARG A 41 -4.99 2.11 13.24
CA ARG A 41 -3.63 2.67 13.10
C ARG A 41 -3.37 3.86 13.99
N ALA A 42 -4.34 4.75 14.15
CA ALA A 42 -4.22 5.91 15.04
C ALA A 42 -4.10 5.48 16.51
N ASP A 43 -4.85 4.47 16.92
CA ASP A 43 -4.78 3.90 18.27
C ASP A 43 -3.42 3.21 18.50
N SER A 44 -2.93 2.43 17.54
CA SER A 44 -1.60 1.81 17.59
C SER A 44 -0.48 2.86 17.70
N GLN A 45 -0.54 3.90 16.89
CA GLN A 45 0.39 5.03 16.98
C GLN A 45 0.33 5.72 18.35
N GLY A 46 -0.88 5.91 18.88
CA GLY A 46 -1.09 6.52 20.20
C GLY A 46 -0.46 5.70 21.33
N ILE A 47 -0.45 4.37 21.24
CA ILE A 47 0.22 3.49 22.20
C ILE A 47 1.74 3.68 22.08
N VAL A 48 2.30 3.56 20.86
CA VAL A 48 3.75 3.73 20.63
C VAL A 48 4.25 5.09 21.12
N LEU A 49 3.54 6.18 20.82
CA LEU A 49 3.93 7.52 21.28
C LEU A 49 3.88 7.67 22.80
N ARG A 50 2.96 7.01 23.48
CA ARG A 50 2.88 6.99 24.95
C ARG A 50 4.06 6.25 25.57
N GLU A 51 4.40 5.07 25.04
CA GLU A 51 5.54 4.29 25.49
C GLU A 51 6.86 5.06 25.31
N LEU A 52 7.05 5.65 24.13
CA LEU A 52 8.23 6.47 23.81
C LEU A 52 8.32 7.78 24.63
N ALA A 53 7.22 8.28 25.19
CA ALA A 53 7.19 9.45 26.06
C ALA A 53 7.30 9.09 27.56
N ALA A 54 7.26 7.81 27.90
CA ALA A 54 7.37 7.34 29.28
C ALA A 54 8.77 7.58 29.83
N LYS A 55 8.88 7.61 31.15
CA LYS A 55 10.19 7.66 31.80
C LYS A 55 10.92 6.33 31.60
N PRO A 56 12.21 6.34 31.25
CA PRO A 56 12.99 5.11 31.15
C PRO A 56 12.99 4.34 32.46
N VAL A 57 12.90 3.02 32.33
CA VAL A 57 13.05 2.07 33.42
C VAL A 57 14.31 1.22 33.20
N ALA A 58 14.86 0.63 34.25
CA ALA A 58 16.03 -0.23 34.09
C ALA A 58 15.72 -1.43 33.19
N VAL A 59 16.58 -1.74 32.22
CA VAL A 59 16.34 -2.76 31.20
C VAL A 59 16.09 -4.14 31.81
N ASP A 60 16.84 -4.51 32.85
CA ASP A 60 16.73 -5.78 33.58
C ASP A 60 15.38 -5.95 34.30
N SER A 61 14.67 -4.86 34.58
CA SER A 61 13.33 -4.92 35.18
C SER A 61 12.24 -5.30 34.17
N VAL A 62 12.48 -5.09 32.86
CA VAL A 62 11.51 -5.35 31.78
C VAL A 62 11.91 -6.59 31.00
N ASP A 63 13.20 -6.80 30.79
CA ASP A 63 13.80 -7.92 30.06
C ASP A 63 14.75 -8.71 31.02
N PRO A 64 14.21 -9.48 31.97
CA PRO A 64 15.04 -10.37 32.77
C PRO A 64 15.57 -11.52 31.92
N ALA A 65 16.87 -11.77 32.00
CA ALA A 65 17.57 -12.75 31.19
C ALA A 65 16.84 -14.11 31.10
N GLY A 66 16.62 -14.59 29.88
CA GLY A 66 16.02 -15.90 29.60
C GLY A 66 14.49 -15.95 29.61
N HIS A 67 13.80 -14.84 29.66
CA HIS A 67 12.32 -14.77 29.64
C HIS A 67 11.74 -14.29 28.31
N GLY A 68 12.56 -13.71 27.47
CA GLY A 68 12.15 -13.10 26.20
C GLY A 68 11.37 -11.80 26.39
N VAL A 69 11.44 -10.92 25.41
CA VAL A 69 10.68 -9.67 25.37
C VAL A 69 9.36 -9.91 24.65
N ALA A 70 8.25 -9.70 25.34
CA ALA A 70 6.93 -9.82 24.73
C ALA A 70 6.68 -8.67 23.75
N GLN A 71 5.89 -8.92 22.70
CA GLN A 71 5.51 -7.89 21.72
C GLN A 71 4.80 -6.69 22.36
N SER A 72 4.10 -6.89 23.48
CA SER A 72 3.46 -5.81 24.23
C SER A 72 4.44 -4.90 24.99
N GLN A 73 5.70 -5.31 25.14
CA GLN A 73 6.78 -4.53 25.76
C GLN A 73 7.61 -3.77 24.72
N GLN A 74 7.33 -3.99 23.44
CA GLN A 74 7.98 -3.24 22.37
C GLN A 74 7.76 -1.73 22.54
N PHE A 75 8.80 -0.95 22.29
CA PHE A 75 8.86 0.50 22.46
C PHE A 75 8.87 1.01 23.91
N THR A 76 8.83 0.14 24.92
CA THR A 76 9.03 0.57 26.31
C THR A 76 10.37 1.29 26.44
N MET A 77 10.37 2.48 27.03
CA MET A 77 11.61 3.24 27.24
C MET A 77 12.42 2.61 28.37
N VAL A 78 13.64 2.22 28.04
CA VAL A 78 14.57 1.60 28.97
C VAL A 78 15.88 2.36 29.07
N GLU A 79 16.56 2.18 30.20
CA GLU A 79 17.94 2.62 30.41
C GLU A 79 18.84 1.46 30.82
N ALA A 80 20.07 1.48 30.33
CA ALA A 80 21.11 0.53 30.71
C ALA A 80 22.43 1.25 30.88
N THR A 81 23.22 0.86 31.89
CA THR A 81 24.55 1.43 32.13
C THR A 81 25.61 0.33 32.03
N GLY A 82 26.62 0.55 31.19
CA GLY A 82 27.66 -0.42 30.94
C GLY A 82 28.82 0.14 30.15
N ARG A 83 29.56 -0.77 29.50
CA ARG A 83 30.64 -0.44 28.56
C ARG A 83 30.36 -1.08 27.22
N TYR A 84 30.50 -0.33 26.17
CA TYR A 84 30.43 -0.90 24.83
C TYR A 84 31.60 -1.84 24.55
N ASP A 85 31.27 -3.02 24.06
CA ASP A 85 32.28 -3.96 23.55
C ASP A 85 32.49 -3.73 22.03
N THR A 86 33.49 -2.93 21.73
CA THR A 86 33.83 -2.58 20.33
C THR A 86 34.53 -3.70 19.59
N ALA A 87 34.97 -4.78 20.28
CA ALA A 87 35.56 -5.94 19.65
C ALA A 87 34.50 -6.89 19.05
N HIS A 88 33.27 -6.80 19.53
CA HIS A 88 32.15 -7.67 19.09
C HIS A 88 30.98 -6.80 18.59
N GLN A 89 31.28 -5.78 17.80
CA GLN A 89 30.24 -5.03 17.07
C GLN A 89 29.74 -5.88 15.90
N PHE A 90 28.46 -5.69 15.54
CA PHE A 90 27.82 -6.35 14.43
C PHE A 90 27.28 -5.36 13.42
N MET A 91 27.46 -5.67 12.14
CA MET A 91 26.71 -5.09 11.05
C MET A 91 25.54 -6.00 10.71
N VAL A 92 24.39 -5.40 10.44
CA VAL A 92 23.17 -6.10 10.07
C VAL A 92 22.79 -5.66 8.66
N PRO A 93 22.95 -6.54 7.65
CA PRO A 93 22.70 -6.21 6.24
C PRO A 93 21.20 -6.01 5.96
N ASP A 94 20.91 -5.60 4.73
CA ASP A 94 19.57 -5.46 4.18
C ASP A 94 18.65 -4.53 4.99
N ARG A 95 19.23 -3.44 5.52
CA ARG A 95 18.48 -2.40 6.23
C ARG A 95 18.39 -1.14 5.40
N SER A 96 17.18 -0.62 5.27
CA SER A 96 16.96 0.63 4.55
C SER A 96 16.53 1.76 5.49
N LEU A 97 16.99 2.98 5.19
CA LEU A 97 16.52 4.18 5.84
C LEU A 97 16.15 5.22 4.78
N ASN A 98 14.91 5.68 4.78
CA ASN A 98 14.37 6.61 3.77
C ASN A 98 14.62 6.11 2.33
N GLU A 99 14.32 4.83 2.08
CA GLU A 99 14.51 4.14 0.78
C GLU A 99 15.98 3.97 0.33
N ASN A 100 16.93 4.37 1.16
CA ASN A 100 18.35 4.13 0.89
C ASN A 100 18.80 2.82 1.53
N PRO A 101 19.45 1.92 0.79
CA PRO A 101 20.00 0.68 1.32
C PRO A 101 21.20 0.95 2.23
N GLY A 102 21.36 0.10 3.23
CA GLY A 102 22.45 0.21 4.19
C GLY A 102 22.43 -0.87 5.25
N TRP A 103 23.01 -0.57 6.38
CA TRP A 103 23.28 -1.49 7.47
C TRP A 103 22.83 -0.91 8.80
N TYR A 104 22.28 -1.73 9.68
CA TYR A 104 22.22 -1.35 11.10
C TYR A 104 23.50 -1.71 11.79
N VAL A 105 23.89 -0.89 12.75
CA VAL A 105 25.05 -1.10 13.60
C VAL A 105 24.60 -1.49 14.97
N VAL A 106 25.02 -2.65 15.44
CA VAL A 106 24.67 -3.18 16.76
C VAL A 106 25.94 -3.34 17.57
N THR A 107 25.94 -2.81 18.77
CA THR A 107 27.09 -2.92 19.71
C THR A 107 26.61 -3.48 21.03
N PRO A 108 27.17 -4.58 21.53
CA PRO A 108 26.86 -5.06 22.86
C PRO A 108 27.30 -4.05 23.95
N LEU A 109 26.41 -3.78 24.91
CA LEU A 109 26.69 -2.99 26.11
C LEU A 109 26.80 -3.96 27.29
N VAL A 110 28.01 -4.19 27.76
CA VAL A 110 28.29 -5.08 28.89
C VAL A 110 28.02 -4.32 30.20
N MET A 111 27.05 -4.76 30.95
CA MET A 111 26.64 -4.18 32.24
C MET A 111 27.53 -4.68 33.38
N SER A 112 27.35 -4.12 34.57
CA SER A 112 28.18 -4.39 35.75
C SER A 112 28.07 -5.83 36.29
N ASP A 113 26.97 -6.53 35.99
CA ASP A 113 26.73 -7.93 36.33
C ASP A 113 27.36 -8.92 35.32
N GLY A 114 27.98 -8.40 34.25
CA GLY A 114 28.59 -9.23 33.21
C GLY A 114 27.63 -9.72 32.14
N ILE A 115 26.36 -9.37 32.23
CA ILE A 115 25.36 -9.62 31.17
C ILE A 115 25.41 -8.43 30.19
N ALA A 116 25.22 -8.67 28.91
CA ALA A 116 25.17 -7.59 27.95
C ALA A 116 23.78 -7.48 27.28
N VAL A 117 23.46 -6.28 26.84
CA VAL A 117 22.30 -6.01 25.98
C VAL A 117 22.79 -5.53 24.63
N LEU A 118 22.16 -5.98 23.55
CA LEU A 118 22.41 -5.47 22.20
C LEU A 118 21.88 -4.04 22.08
N VAL A 119 22.72 -3.11 21.62
CA VAL A 119 22.33 -1.72 21.41
C VAL A 119 22.40 -1.40 19.93
N GLU A 120 21.28 -1.09 19.33
CA GLU A 120 21.17 -0.62 17.95
C GLU A 120 21.62 0.84 17.88
N GLN A 121 22.88 1.08 17.48
CA GLN A 121 23.50 2.40 17.44
C GLN A 121 22.86 3.32 16.38
N GLY A 122 22.37 2.72 15.31
CA GLY A 122 21.78 3.43 14.18
C GLY A 122 22.04 2.75 12.85
N TRP A 123 21.88 3.52 11.80
CA TRP A 123 22.03 3.09 10.41
C TRP A 123 23.24 3.76 9.73
N VAL A 124 23.89 3.03 8.84
CA VAL A 124 24.96 3.52 7.95
C VAL A 124 24.67 3.16 6.51
N SER A 125 24.99 4.05 5.58
CA SER A 125 24.71 3.85 4.16
C SER A 125 25.63 2.81 3.55
N GLU A 126 25.12 1.97 2.65
CA GLU A 126 25.88 1.06 1.81
C GLU A 126 26.91 1.81 0.94
N GLN A 127 26.64 3.03 0.52
CA GLN A 127 27.53 3.84 -0.29
C GLN A 127 28.88 4.16 0.40
N THR A 128 28.96 3.99 1.71
CA THR A 128 30.22 4.14 2.47
C THR A 128 31.07 2.88 2.49
N SER A 129 30.57 1.77 1.95
CA SER A 129 31.32 0.50 1.88
C SER A 129 32.37 0.49 0.79
N GLY A 130 33.43 -0.28 1.00
CA GLY A 130 34.54 -0.45 0.03
C GLY A 130 34.23 -1.36 -1.16
N GLY A 131 32.97 -1.83 -1.32
CA GLY A 131 32.53 -2.72 -2.38
C GLY A 131 31.16 -3.35 -2.07
N PRO A 132 30.55 -4.04 -3.04
CA PRO A 132 29.17 -4.54 -2.92
C PRO A 132 28.99 -5.68 -1.89
N THR A 133 30.07 -6.24 -1.36
CA THR A 133 30.03 -7.32 -0.37
C THR A 133 30.74 -6.98 0.94
N ALA A 134 31.25 -5.76 1.09
CA ALA A 134 31.94 -5.33 2.30
C ALA A 134 31.08 -4.30 3.05
N HIS A 135 30.82 -4.54 4.32
CA HIS A 135 30.19 -3.53 5.14
C HIS A 135 31.10 -2.30 5.34
N PRO A 136 30.55 -1.12 5.61
CA PRO A 136 31.34 0.07 5.95
C PRO A 136 32.08 -0.12 7.29
N PRO A 137 33.12 0.69 7.57
CA PRO A 137 33.81 0.63 8.85
C PRO A 137 32.82 0.92 9.99
N PHE A 138 33.01 0.24 11.12
CA PHE A 138 32.20 0.50 12.30
C PHE A 138 32.30 1.95 12.76
N PRO A 139 31.17 2.63 12.97
CA PRO A 139 31.18 3.99 13.49
C PRO A 139 31.70 4.00 14.94
N PRO A 140 32.37 5.07 15.36
CA PRO A 140 32.87 5.19 16.72
C PRO A 140 31.71 5.30 17.73
N VAL A 141 31.89 4.68 18.89
CA VAL A 141 31.00 4.79 20.04
C VAL A 141 31.72 5.44 21.23
N PRO A 142 31.00 6.02 22.21
CA PRO A 142 31.62 6.58 23.41
C PRO A 142 32.42 5.51 24.19
N SER A 143 33.60 5.87 24.68
CA SER A 143 34.44 5.00 25.49
C SER A 143 34.15 5.15 27.00
N GLY A 144 34.51 4.12 27.76
CA GLY A 144 34.28 4.12 29.22
C GLY A 144 32.89 3.66 29.60
N THR A 145 32.43 4.09 30.77
CA THR A 145 31.05 3.79 31.22
C THR A 145 30.06 4.71 30.52
N VAL A 146 29.04 4.13 29.94
CA VAL A 146 28.00 4.86 29.20
C VAL A 146 26.64 4.44 29.75
N THR A 147 25.76 5.40 29.94
CA THR A 147 24.33 5.15 30.16
C THR A 147 23.60 5.37 28.85
N VAL A 148 22.92 4.37 28.36
CA VAL A 148 22.08 4.41 27.14
C VAL A 148 20.63 4.51 27.54
N VAL A 149 19.87 5.29 26.77
CA VAL A 149 18.41 5.37 26.85
C VAL A 149 17.87 5.10 25.48
N GLY A 150 16.90 4.21 25.39
CA GLY A 150 16.29 3.84 24.12
C GLY A 150 15.00 3.06 24.29
N SER A 151 14.41 2.69 23.16
CA SER A 151 13.22 1.85 23.14
C SER A 151 13.59 0.37 23.07
N LEU A 152 13.01 -0.43 23.96
CA LEU A 152 13.17 -1.87 23.97
C LEU A 152 12.54 -2.49 22.70
N GLN A 153 13.28 -3.37 22.05
CA GLN A 153 12.82 -4.14 20.90
C GLN A 153 12.90 -5.63 21.23
N PRO A 154 11.86 -6.41 20.92
CA PRO A 154 11.94 -7.86 20.99
C PRO A 154 12.90 -8.40 19.94
N ASP A 155 13.42 -9.62 20.15
CA ASP A 155 14.24 -10.30 19.16
C ASP A 155 13.57 -10.32 17.78
N GLU A 156 14.34 -9.99 16.77
CA GLU A 156 13.90 -10.15 15.38
C GLU A 156 13.80 -11.63 15.03
N THR A 157 12.80 -11.94 14.20
CA THR A 157 12.60 -13.28 13.65
C THR A 157 12.39 -13.22 12.16
N GLN A 158 12.58 -14.31 11.45
CA GLN A 158 12.29 -14.40 10.02
C GLN A 158 10.85 -14.00 9.68
N SER A 159 9.90 -14.30 10.58
CA SER A 159 8.49 -13.95 10.40
C SER A 159 8.23 -12.44 10.53
N THR A 160 8.97 -11.73 11.38
CA THR A 160 8.79 -10.29 11.60
C THR A 160 9.52 -9.44 10.57
N THR A 161 10.72 -9.88 10.14
CA THR A 161 11.58 -9.13 9.22
C THR A 161 11.42 -9.57 7.76
N ARG A 162 10.96 -10.81 7.51
CA ARG A 162 10.99 -11.49 6.21
C ARG A 162 12.42 -11.73 5.66
N ILE A 163 13.44 -11.55 6.47
CA ILE A 163 14.81 -11.88 6.15
C ILE A 163 14.99 -13.38 6.37
N THR A 164 15.46 -14.07 5.37
CA THR A 164 15.65 -15.54 5.38
C THR A 164 17.10 -15.96 5.44
N ASP A 165 18.03 -15.01 5.43
CA ASP A 165 19.45 -15.28 5.48
C ASP A 165 19.84 -15.94 6.81
N ASP A 166 20.78 -16.88 6.71
CA ASP A 166 21.30 -17.57 7.89
C ASP A 166 22.57 -16.84 8.36
N THR A 167 22.53 -16.37 9.60
CA THR A 167 23.68 -15.75 10.26
C THR A 167 24.94 -16.60 10.19
N SER A 168 24.82 -17.93 10.13
CA SER A 168 25.97 -18.84 10.04
C SER A 168 26.75 -18.70 8.72
N SER A 169 26.13 -18.19 7.66
CA SER A 169 26.74 -17.94 6.36
C SER A 169 27.44 -16.59 6.24
N LEU A 170 27.22 -15.71 7.23
CA LEU A 170 27.76 -14.36 7.26
C LEU A 170 29.15 -14.30 7.96
N PRO A 171 29.96 -13.27 7.68
CA PRO A 171 31.16 -12.96 8.45
C PRO A 171 30.90 -12.90 9.95
N THR A 172 31.95 -13.05 10.76
CA THR A 172 31.82 -13.11 12.24
C THR A 172 31.34 -11.80 12.88
N ASP A 173 31.50 -10.70 12.18
CA ASP A 173 31.10 -9.36 12.56
C ASP A 173 29.77 -8.90 11.90
N GLU A 174 29.04 -9.85 11.31
CA GLU A 174 27.71 -9.63 10.74
C GLU A 174 26.70 -10.60 11.31
N ILE A 175 25.46 -10.15 11.55
CA ILE A 175 24.32 -10.98 11.94
C ILE A 175 23.13 -10.66 11.01
N ALA A 176 22.33 -11.66 10.65
CA ALA A 176 21.16 -11.48 9.79
C ALA A 176 20.01 -10.82 10.53
N LEU A 177 19.81 -11.22 11.77
CA LEU A 177 18.73 -10.76 12.63
C LEU A 177 19.29 -10.16 13.94
N ILE A 178 18.68 -9.08 14.41
CA ILE A 178 19.00 -8.52 15.73
C ILE A 178 18.29 -9.39 16.77
N SER A 179 18.94 -10.46 17.14
CA SER A 179 18.41 -11.43 18.09
C SER A 179 19.51 -11.99 18.97
N ARG A 180 19.13 -12.38 20.18
CA ARG A 180 20.03 -13.12 21.06
C ARG A 180 20.54 -14.41 20.40
N THR A 181 19.68 -15.11 19.68
CA THR A 181 20.02 -16.38 19.02
C THR A 181 21.15 -16.22 18.03
N ASP A 182 21.15 -15.18 17.23
CA ASP A 182 22.17 -14.91 16.20
C ASP A 182 23.48 -14.39 16.80
N ALA A 183 23.38 -13.62 17.90
CA ALA A 183 24.55 -12.96 18.50
C ALA A 183 25.25 -13.79 19.60
N VAL A 184 24.53 -14.68 20.33
CA VAL A 184 25.04 -15.34 21.54
C VAL A 184 26.30 -16.20 21.31
N HIS A 185 26.43 -16.79 20.14
CA HIS A 185 27.59 -17.62 19.79
C HIS A 185 28.81 -16.83 19.29
N ARG A 186 28.66 -15.51 19.17
CA ARG A 186 29.68 -14.58 18.65
C ARG A 186 30.26 -13.65 19.72
N VAL A 187 29.74 -13.74 20.95
CA VAL A 187 30.19 -12.95 22.12
C VAL A 187 30.60 -13.87 23.29
N PRO A 188 31.53 -13.46 24.16
CA PRO A 188 32.03 -14.30 25.25
C PRO A 188 31.20 -14.19 26.57
N TYR A 189 30.03 -13.56 26.56
CA TYR A 189 29.21 -13.28 27.73
C TYR A 189 27.72 -13.53 27.42
N PRO A 190 26.88 -13.72 28.46
CA PRO A 190 25.45 -13.86 28.25
C PRO A 190 24.81 -12.56 27.76
N LEU A 191 23.76 -12.73 26.94
CA LEU A 191 22.96 -11.62 26.40
C LEU A 191 21.54 -11.63 27.00
N LEU A 192 20.96 -10.44 27.16
CA LEU A 192 19.53 -10.27 27.31
C LEU A 192 18.80 -10.69 26.03
N ASP A 193 17.49 -10.94 26.13
CA ASP A 193 16.71 -11.48 25.01
C ASP A 193 16.24 -10.40 24.03
N GLY A 194 16.24 -9.13 24.44
CA GLY A 194 15.88 -8.02 23.59
C GLY A 194 17.05 -7.15 23.17
N SER A 195 16.77 -6.13 22.37
CA SER A 195 17.72 -5.07 22.01
C SER A 195 17.21 -3.69 22.42
N ILE A 196 18.11 -2.73 22.56
CA ILE A 196 17.79 -1.32 22.82
C ILE A 196 18.03 -0.53 21.55
N GLN A 197 16.98 -0.02 20.91
CA GLN A 197 17.12 0.99 19.85
C GLN A 197 17.48 2.33 20.47
N LEU A 198 18.73 2.76 20.24
CA LEU A 198 19.31 3.95 20.88
C LEU A 198 18.54 5.22 20.55
N LYS A 199 18.23 6.01 21.58
CA LYS A 199 17.65 7.36 21.45
C LYS A 199 18.58 8.42 22.06
N ALA A 200 19.29 8.09 23.13
CA ALA A 200 20.25 8.97 23.76
C ALA A 200 21.32 8.17 24.50
N SER A 201 22.49 8.76 24.68
CA SER A 201 23.56 8.20 25.54
C SER A 201 24.22 9.30 26.36
N THR A 202 24.75 8.93 27.53
CA THR A 202 25.56 9.76 28.38
C THR A 202 26.88 9.05 28.71
N PRO A 203 28.06 9.54 28.22
CA PRO A 203 28.22 10.71 27.38
C PRO A 203 27.59 10.55 25.98
N ALA A 204 27.13 11.66 25.40
CA ALA A 204 26.55 11.64 24.04
C ALA A 204 27.62 11.29 23.00
N ASN A 205 27.21 10.50 21.98
CA ASN A 205 28.08 10.25 20.83
C ASN A 205 28.03 11.47 19.89
N THR A 206 29.06 12.29 19.93
CA THR A 206 29.19 13.50 19.10
C THR A 206 30.12 13.33 17.90
N ALA A 207 30.56 12.09 17.62
CA ALA A 207 31.45 11.82 16.51
C ALA A 207 30.76 12.12 15.16
N ALA A 208 31.46 12.80 14.26
CA ALA A 208 30.93 13.12 12.93
C ALA A 208 30.60 11.89 12.08
N ALA A 209 31.25 10.76 12.37
CA ALA A 209 31.04 9.45 11.71
C ALA A 209 30.10 8.53 12.53
N ALA A 210 29.36 9.05 13.49
CA ALA A 210 28.36 8.27 14.23
C ALA A 210 27.28 7.75 13.28
N ALA A 211 26.74 6.56 13.60
CA ALA A 211 25.61 6.02 12.87
C ALA A 211 24.40 6.97 12.94
N GLN A 212 23.64 7.04 11.86
CA GLN A 212 22.42 7.84 11.84
C GLN A 212 21.34 7.17 12.71
N MET A 213 20.78 7.91 13.66
CA MET A 213 19.75 7.36 14.53
C MET A 213 18.54 6.85 13.72
N ILE A 214 18.04 5.68 14.08
CA ILE A 214 16.82 5.12 13.49
C ILE A 214 15.63 5.91 14.02
N PRO A 215 14.80 6.50 13.12
CA PRO A 215 13.65 7.29 13.55
C PRO A 215 12.61 6.40 14.23
N ASN A 216 11.76 7.03 15.05
CA ASN A 216 10.61 6.35 15.61
C ASN A 216 9.65 5.95 14.49
N PRO A 217 8.89 4.84 14.64
CA PRO A 217 7.86 4.48 13.68
C PRO A 217 6.89 5.64 13.48
N SER A 218 6.69 6.04 12.23
CA SER A 218 5.69 7.03 11.84
C SER A 218 4.66 6.38 10.94
N TYR A 219 3.39 6.61 11.22
CA TYR A 219 2.30 6.08 10.39
C TYR A 219 1.69 7.24 9.62
N ASP A 220 1.87 7.24 8.30
CA ASP A 220 1.13 8.16 7.44
C ASP A 220 -0.30 7.64 7.26
N ASN A 221 -1.25 8.33 7.90
CA ASN A 221 -2.67 8.01 7.86
C ASN A 221 -3.43 8.83 6.82
N THR A 222 -2.75 9.70 6.06
CA THR A 222 -3.37 10.64 5.12
C THR A 222 -4.17 9.93 4.02
N MET A 223 -3.62 8.83 3.49
CA MET A 223 -4.28 8.04 2.43
C MET A 223 -5.62 7.47 2.89
N TYR A 224 -5.73 6.97 4.12
CA TYR A 224 -6.98 6.40 4.65
C TYR A 224 -8.06 7.45 4.80
N ILE A 225 -7.70 8.66 5.26
CA ILE A 225 -8.61 9.80 5.36
C ILE A 225 -9.09 10.22 3.96
N ALA A 226 -8.19 10.31 3.00
CA ALA A 226 -8.50 10.69 1.63
C ALA A 226 -9.49 9.69 0.98
N TYR A 227 -9.23 8.39 1.10
CA TYR A 227 -10.14 7.36 0.59
C TYR A 227 -11.48 7.32 1.33
N MET A 228 -11.50 7.51 2.65
CA MET A 228 -12.73 7.62 3.43
C MET A 228 -13.63 8.75 2.89
N ILE A 229 -13.06 9.94 2.71
CA ILE A 229 -13.77 11.10 2.16
C ILE A 229 -14.25 10.81 0.74
N GLN A 230 -13.42 10.21 -0.10
CA GLN A 230 -13.76 9.84 -1.48
C GLN A 230 -14.97 8.89 -1.54
N TRP A 231 -15.00 7.82 -0.74
CA TRP A 231 -16.10 6.87 -0.73
C TRP A 231 -17.40 7.50 -0.27
N TRP A 232 -17.36 8.33 0.77
CA TRP A 232 -18.56 9.05 1.23
C TRP A 232 -19.01 10.12 0.24
N ALA A 233 -18.10 10.78 -0.45
CA ALA A 233 -18.45 11.67 -1.55
C ALA A 233 -19.20 10.93 -2.67
N PHE A 234 -18.74 9.73 -3.04
CA PHE A 234 -19.46 8.90 -4.03
C PHE A 234 -20.84 8.48 -3.54
N ALA A 235 -21.00 8.14 -2.25
CA ALA A 235 -22.30 7.83 -1.67
C ALA A 235 -23.29 9.01 -1.76
N ILE A 236 -22.81 10.27 -1.79
CA ILE A 236 -23.64 11.48 -1.96
C ILE A 236 -23.85 11.80 -3.45
N ILE A 237 -22.82 11.70 -4.27
CA ILE A 237 -22.87 12.05 -5.70
C ILE A 237 -23.81 11.09 -6.46
N MET A 238 -23.81 9.81 -6.14
CA MET A 238 -24.65 8.82 -6.82
C MET A 238 -26.14 9.11 -6.75
N PRO A 239 -26.75 9.39 -5.57
CA PRO A 239 -28.15 9.83 -5.49
C PRO A 239 -28.44 11.10 -6.28
N ILE A 240 -27.52 12.07 -6.26
CA ILE A 240 -27.67 13.33 -7.01
C ILE A 240 -27.68 13.06 -8.51
N THR A 241 -26.75 12.24 -8.99
CA THR A 241 -26.67 11.84 -10.40
C THR A 241 -27.90 11.04 -10.82
N TRP A 242 -28.32 10.09 -10.00
CA TRP A 242 -29.56 9.34 -10.21
C TRP A 242 -30.78 10.26 -10.35
N LEU A 243 -30.91 11.24 -9.46
CA LEU A 243 -32.00 12.20 -9.49
C LEU A 243 -31.98 13.04 -10.79
N LYS A 244 -30.78 13.54 -11.16
CA LYS A 244 -30.63 14.30 -12.41
C LYS A 244 -31.01 13.48 -13.65
N LEU A 245 -30.63 12.19 -13.70
CA LEU A 245 -30.97 11.32 -14.81
C LEU A 245 -32.48 11.08 -14.93
N ILE A 246 -33.19 10.90 -13.81
CA ILE A 246 -34.65 10.75 -13.81
C ILE A 246 -35.34 12.02 -14.30
N PHE A 247 -34.93 13.19 -13.86
CA PHE A 247 -35.54 14.44 -14.33
C PHE A 247 -35.23 14.74 -15.78
N ARG A 248 -34.05 14.40 -16.25
CA ARG A 248 -33.68 14.53 -17.66
C ARG A 248 -34.52 13.63 -18.56
N GLU A 249 -34.65 12.35 -18.23
CA GLU A 249 -35.50 11.40 -18.97
C GLU A 249 -36.96 11.84 -19.02
N LYS A 250 -37.47 12.35 -17.89
CA LYS A 250 -38.83 12.92 -17.87
C LYS A 250 -39.00 14.08 -18.85
N GLY A 251 -38.01 14.98 -18.90
CA GLY A 251 -38.03 16.12 -19.82
C GLY A 251 -37.96 15.70 -21.30
N GLU A 252 -37.14 14.70 -21.63
CA GLU A 252 -37.02 14.14 -22.98
C GLU A 252 -38.35 13.50 -23.44
N LEU A 253 -39.04 12.79 -22.54
CA LEU A 253 -40.35 12.20 -22.83
C LEU A 253 -41.45 13.27 -22.99
N GLU A 254 -41.42 14.36 -22.24
CA GLU A 254 -42.37 15.48 -22.39
C GLU A 254 -42.20 16.19 -23.73
N ILE A 255 -40.96 16.39 -24.19
CA ILE A 255 -40.65 16.96 -25.50
C ILE A 255 -41.18 16.05 -26.61
N ALA A 256 -40.85 14.76 -26.54
CA ALA A 256 -41.32 13.77 -27.52
C ALA A 256 -42.86 13.68 -27.61
N GLU A 257 -43.57 13.80 -26.47
CA GLU A 257 -45.04 13.81 -26.45
C GLU A 257 -45.57 15.07 -27.14
N LEU A 258 -44.95 16.24 -26.95
CA LEU A 258 -45.36 17.50 -27.60
C LEU A 258 -45.07 17.49 -29.11
N GLU A 259 -43.94 16.93 -29.53
CA GLU A 259 -43.60 16.78 -30.96
C GLU A 259 -44.59 15.84 -31.67
N ALA A 260 -44.94 14.71 -31.01
CA ALA A 260 -45.94 13.80 -31.57
C ALA A 260 -47.33 14.41 -31.71
N LEU A 261 -47.75 15.28 -30.77
CA LEU A 261 -48.99 16.01 -30.86
C LEU A 261 -48.99 17.08 -31.96
N ALA A 262 -47.85 17.75 -32.18
CA ALA A 262 -47.68 18.76 -33.23
C ALA A 262 -47.75 18.09 -34.61
N SER A 263 -47.05 16.98 -34.83
CA SER A 263 -47.05 16.25 -36.12
C SER A 263 -48.40 15.62 -36.42
N GLY A 264 -49.20 15.23 -35.44
CA GLY A 264 -50.54 14.69 -35.65
C GLY A 264 -51.62 15.73 -35.97
N VAL A 265 -51.35 17.04 -35.73
CA VAL A 265 -52.24 18.16 -36.12
C VAL A 265 -52.03 18.53 -37.58
N ASP A 266 -50.78 18.37 -38.12
CA ASP A 266 -50.48 18.65 -39.51
C ASP A 266 -51.07 17.58 -40.47
N ASP A 267 -51.23 16.34 -40.05
CA ASP A 267 -51.84 15.26 -40.85
C ASP A 267 -53.41 15.35 -40.97
N ASP A 268 -54.07 16.03 -40.02
CA ASP A 268 -55.52 16.22 -40.07
C ASP A 268 -55.96 17.44 -40.89
N GLU A 269 -55.09 18.40 -41.23
CA GLU A 269 -55.38 19.57 -42.06
C GLU A 269 -55.20 19.31 -43.58
N ASP A 270 -54.51 18.24 -44.00
CA ASP A 270 -54.25 17.91 -45.41
C ASP A 270 -55.31 16.93 -45.98
N GLU A 271 -56.25 16.36 -45.22
CA GLU A 271 -57.27 15.44 -45.72
C GLU A 271 -58.63 16.10 -46.14
N GLU A 272 -58.84 17.41 -45.95
CA GLU A 272 -60.11 18.07 -46.30
C GLU A 272 -60.18 18.75 -47.69
N ASP A 273 -59.09 18.79 -48.50
CA ASP A 273 -59.06 19.52 -49.77
C ASP A 273 -58.98 18.68 -51.08
N ASP A 274 -59.08 17.33 -51.03
CA ASP A 274 -58.91 16.50 -52.26
C ASP A 274 -60.13 15.68 -52.64
N GLU A 275 -61.36 16.20 -52.49
CA GLU A 275 -62.53 15.66 -53.09
C GLU A 275 -63.22 16.67 -54.04
N LEU A 276 -62.68 16.85 -55.24
CA LEU A 276 -63.38 17.24 -56.47
C LEU A 276 -62.34 17.52 -57.57
N VAL A 277 -62.16 16.59 -58.54
CA VAL A 277 -62.21 16.75 -60.01
C VAL A 277 -61.88 15.40 -60.66
N GLY A 278 -62.83 14.97 -61.43
CA GLY A 278 -62.99 13.69 -62.07
C GLY A 278 -62.10 13.41 -63.25
N GLU A 279 -62.16 12.12 -63.58
CA GLU A 279 -62.20 11.48 -64.87
C GLU A 279 -61.33 12.06 -66.03
N ASP A 280 -60.33 11.32 -66.53
CA ASP A 280 -60.33 10.64 -67.82
C ASP A 280 -58.94 10.17 -68.25
N GLU A 281 -58.99 8.92 -68.67
CA GLU A 281 -58.31 8.25 -69.77
C GLU A 281 -56.78 8.12 -69.93
N ALA A 282 -56.41 6.90 -70.01
CA ALA A 282 -55.71 6.19 -71.12
C ALA A 282 -54.18 6.04 -71.08
N GLU A 283 -53.84 4.80 -70.97
CA GLU A 283 -52.96 3.97 -71.86
C GLU A 283 -51.48 4.37 -72.01
N ALA A 284 -50.73 3.36 -71.82
CA ALA A 284 -49.69 2.75 -72.65
C ALA A 284 -48.22 2.88 -72.16
N ASP A 285 -47.72 1.69 -71.94
CA ASP A 285 -46.46 1.09 -72.40
C ASP A 285 -45.12 1.60 -71.85
N ASP A 286 -44.52 0.68 -71.18
CA ASP A 286 -43.34 -0.12 -71.56
C ASP A 286 -41.96 0.40 -71.11
N GLU A 287 -41.19 -0.61 -70.75
CA GLU A 287 -39.73 -0.71 -70.67
C GLU A 287 -39.00 -0.32 -69.35
N SER A 288 -38.74 -1.36 -68.61
CA SER A 288 -37.48 -1.60 -67.93
C SER A 288 -36.34 -1.86 -68.97
N PRO A 289 -35.03 -1.78 -68.74
CA PRO A 289 -34.34 -1.99 -67.46
C PRO A 289 -32.98 -1.23 -67.33
N ALA A 290 -32.34 -1.55 -66.25
CA ALA A 290 -30.89 -1.73 -66.08
C ALA A 290 -30.04 -0.65 -65.37
N SER A 291 -29.58 -1.06 -64.22
CA SER A 291 -28.17 -1.15 -63.79
C SER A 291 -27.37 0.11 -63.46
N ARG A 292 -26.92 0.18 -62.28
CA ARG A 292 -25.52 0.20 -61.84
C ARG A 292 -25.39 0.74 -60.40
N GLY A 293 -24.88 -0.13 -59.52
CA GLY A 293 -24.18 0.29 -58.35
C GLY A 293 -22.75 0.74 -58.66
N PRO A 294 -21.79 0.73 -57.77
CA PRO A 294 -21.82 0.94 -56.31
C PRO A 294 -20.90 2.09 -55.86
N GLU A 295 -20.98 2.40 -54.60
CA GLU A 295 -19.99 3.02 -53.64
C GLU A 295 -18.71 3.70 -54.19
N PRO A 296 -18.15 4.68 -53.39
CA PRO A 296 -17.11 4.26 -52.44
C PRO A 296 -17.09 4.98 -51.09
N GLU A 297 -16.64 4.23 -50.11
CA GLU A 297 -16.18 4.69 -48.79
C GLU A 297 -15.00 5.64 -48.87
N PRO A 298 -14.78 6.53 -47.86
CA PRO A 298 -13.49 7.13 -47.63
C PRO A 298 -12.74 6.48 -46.47
N SER A 299 -11.54 6.18 -46.79
CA SER A 299 -10.39 5.66 -46.11
C SER A 299 -10.06 6.27 -44.74
N LEU A 300 -9.75 5.38 -43.82
CA LEU A 300 -9.01 5.57 -42.60
C LEU A 300 -7.53 5.90 -42.85
N VAL A 301 -7.00 6.85 -42.10
CA VAL A 301 -5.56 7.11 -41.96
C VAL A 301 -5.14 6.77 -40.55
N PRO A 302 -4.04 6.01 -40.31
CA PRO A 302 -3.68 5.47 -39.03
C PRO A 302 -2.84 6.44 -38.20
N ALA A 303 -3.10 6.46 -36.89
CA ALA A 303 -2.25 7.09 -35.88
C ALA A 303 -1.12 6.14 -35.47
N GLN A 304 0.06 6.69 -35.38
CA GLN A 304 1.32 6.05 -35.12
C GLN A 304 1.43 5.45 -33.71
N ALA A 305 1.94 4.24 -33.66
CA ALA A 305 2.41 3.55 -32.47
C ALA A 305 3.78 4.10 -32.01
N VAL A 306 3.88 4.38 -30.72
CA VAL A 306 5.17 4.53 -30.05
C VAL A 306 5.52 3.19 -29.43
N GLN A 307 6.57 2.58 -29.97
CA GLN A 307 7.25 1.42 -29.43
C GLN A 307 8.03 1.82 -28.18
N GLN A 308 7.87 1.07 -27.10
CA GLN A 308 8.96 0.82 -26.16
C GLN A 308 9.03 -0.68 -25.91
N GLY A 309 10.19 -1.20 -26.24
CA GLY A 309 10.55 -2.60 -26.16
C GLY A 309 10.80 -3.03 -24.71
N GLY A 310 10.49 -4.26 -24.48
CA GLY A 310 10.90 -5.03 -23.31
C GLY A 310 11.12 -6.45 -23.79
N GLU A 311 12.38 -6.85 -23.84
CA GLU A 311 12.83 -8.15 -24.25
C GLU A 311 12.37 -9.25 -23.29
N ALA A 312 11.80 -10.27 -23.88
CA ALA A 312 11.58 -11.57 -23.26
C ALA A 312 12.80 -12.46 -23.50
N LEU A 313 13.32 -13.05 -22.47
CA LEU A 313 14.13 -14.26 -22.50
C LEU A 313 13.50 -15.19 -21.49
N GLY A 314 12.98 -16.29 -21.85
CA GLY A 314 13.56 -17.44 -22.49
C GLY A 314 13.51 -18.55 -21.46
N GLY A 315 12.47 -19.40 -21.53
CA GLY A 315 12.33 -20.54 -20.64
C GLY A 315 13.31 -21.65 -21.01
N GLU A 316 13.73 -22.40 -20.03
CA GLU A 316 14.35 -23.72 -20.23
C GLU A 316 13.99 -24.65 -19.07
N GLN A 317 13.16 -25.61 -19.41
CA GLN A 317 13.28 -27.06 -19.27
C GLN A 317 13.57 -27.61 -17.88
N VAL A 318 12.51 -28.21 -17.38
CA VAL A 318 12.48 -29.22 -16.31
C VAL A 318 13.19 -30.48 -16.76
N GLU A 319 14.21 -30.91 -16.07
CA GLU A 319 14.74 -32.26 -16.16
C GLU A 319 14.47 -33.05 -14.87
N ARG A 320 13.82 -34.19 -15.09
CA ARG A 320 13.40 -35.14 -14.06
C ARG A 320 14.55 -36.01 -13.61
N LEU A 321 14.59 -36.20 -12.31
CA LEU A 321 15.34 -37.27 -11.65
C LEU A 321 14.74 -38.65 -11.94
N PRO A 322 15.56 -39.71 -11.80
CA PRO A 322 15.07 -40.94 -11.18
C PRO A 322 15.84 -41.33 -9.94
N GLY A 323 15.13 -41.95 -9.02
CA GLY A 323 15.53 -42.37 -7.70
C GLY A 323 16.45 -43.60 -7.65
N ALA A 324 16.93 -43.87 -6.44
CA ALA A 324 17.33 -45.18 -5.86
C ALA A 324 17.39 -44.97 -4.34
N VAL A 325 16.62 -45.64 -3.58
CA VAL A 325 16.61 -46.96 -2.98
C VAL A 325 17.92 -47.30 -2.23
N GLY A 326 17.83 -47.44 -0.91
CA GLY A 326 18.37 -48.56 -0.11
C GLY A 326 19.57 -48.26 0.77
N ARG A 327 19.42 -48.22 1.96
CA ARG A 327 19.60 -49.08 3.15
C ARG A 327 19.65 -48.30 4.44
#